data_4323db9c5fff3dcf126b547f7740d46f
#
_entry.id   4323db9c5fff3dcf126b547f7740d46f
#
_cell.length_a   1.000
_cell.length_b   1.000
_cell.length_c   1.000
_cell.angle_alpha   90.00
_cell.angle_beta   90.00
_cell.angle_gamma   90.00
#
_symmetry.space_group_name_H-M   'P 1'
#
loop_
_entity.id
_entity.type
_entity.pdbx_description
1 polymer ?
#
loop_
_entity_poly.entity_id
_entity_poly.type
_entity_poly.pdbx_seq_one_letter_code
_entity_poly.pdbx_strand_id
1 'polypeptide(L)'
;LISRIDVCFLELTKSPIIRLNSGTIVCLNPDPLNLISKHPMTDIEKLGQFYLGKTHDLKSGVTSPDQAVMYDAKDLTTHAVCVGMTGSGKTGLCLALLEEAAIDGTPAICIDPKGDLGNLMLAFPDLLPQDFQPWVDPQEASRNGMTVPEFAKKTADVWRNGLAEWGQSGERIRKFKAAADVEIYTPASNAGRPITVLKSFDAPNDSVRSDSDALRGRIMSAVSGLLALLQIDADPISSREHILLSNILDYYWRSGQNVDMGALIRSIQAPPFNKVGFLDLESFYPQGDRFKLAMTLNNLLASPSFAAWLEGEPLDIQNLLWTPAGKPRLAIISIAHLSDQERMFFVTILLNEVLSWMRSQTGTSSLRAILYMDEVFGYFPPTANPPSKLPMLTLLKQARAFGLGCVLATQNPVDLDYKGLSNCGTWFLGRLQTERDKMRVLEGLEGAAA
;
A
#
# COMPACT_ATOMS: atom_id res chain seq x y z
N LEU A 1 16.49 -0.02 -8.81
CA LEU A 1 15.95 0.88 -9.84
C LEU A 1 15.84 2.30 -9.32
N ILE A 2 16.96 2.97 -9.09
CA ILE A 2 16.96 4.37 -8.66
C ILE A 2 16.51 5.21 -9.85
N SER A 3 15.24 5.62 -9.83
CA SER A 3 14.65 6.41 -10.89
C SER A 3 15.09 7.87 -10.79
N ARG A 4 15.34 8.48 -11.92
CA ARG A 4 15.80 9.85 -12.08
C ARG A 4 14.69 10.85 -11.75
N ILE A 5 14.92 11.74 -10.79
CA ILE A 5 13.93 12.73 -10.34
C ILE A 5 14.51 14.15 -10.44
N ASP A 6 13.86 15.03 -11.19
CA ASP A 6 14.15 16.48 -11.29
C ASP A 6 13.06 17.27 -10.55
N VAL A 7 13.41 18.30 -9.78
CA VAL A 7 12.47 19.10 -9.01
C VAL A 7 12.44 20.56 -9.46
N CYS A 8 11.26 21.10 -9.65
CA CYS A 8 11.00 22.43 -10.16
C CYS A 8 10.06 23.22 -9.23
N PHE A 9 10.11 24.55 -9.23
CA PHE A 9 9.25 25.43 -8.44
C PHE A 9 8.13 26.06 -9.27
N LEU A 10 6.89 26.03 -8.78
CA LEU A 10 5.77 26.81 -9.32
C LEU A 10 5.67 28.16 -8.59
N GLU A 11 5.56 29.25 -9.34
CA GLU A 11 5.44 30.61 -8.77
C GLU A 11 4.19 30.82 -7.91
N LEU A 12 3.13 30.05 -8.11
CA LEU A 12 1.85 30.20 -7.41
C LEU A 12 1.84 29.67 -5.97
N THR A 13 2.74 28.76 -5.61
CA THR A 13 2.68 28.07 -4.32
C THR A 13 3.98 28.05 -3.53
N LYS A 14 5.09 28.55 -4.10
CA LYS A 14 6.47 28.39 -3.57
C LYS A 14 6.89 26.94 -3.30
N SER A 15 6.13 25.98 -3.80
CA SER A 15 6.34 24.54 -3.60
C SER A 15 7.24 23.94 -4.67
N PRO A 16 8.13 23.01 -4.35
CA PRO A 16 9.04 22.40 -5.31
C PRO A 16 8.33 21.46 -6.28
N ILE A 17 8.74 21.46 -7.53
CA ILE A 17 8.27 20.57 -8.57
C ILE A 17 9.35 19.53 -8.87
N ILE A 18 8.98 18.27 -8.86
CA ILE A 18 9.86 17.12 -9.10
C ILE A 18 9.71 16.66 -10.56
N ARG A 19 10.78 16.66 -11.34
CA ARG A 19 10.79 16.10 -12.68
C ARG A 19 11.46 14.73 -12.68
N LEU A 20 10.77 13.76 -13.25
CA LEU A 20 11.30 12.45 -13.57
C LEU A 20 11.66 12.41 -15.05
N ASN A 21 12.52 11.48 -15.48
CA ASN A 21 12.86 11.26 -16.89
C ASN A 21 11.65 11.17 -17.83
N SER A 22 10.50 10.79 -17.29
CA SER A 22 9.24 10.60 -18.00
C SER A 22 8.17 11.63 -17.63
N GLY A 23 8.44 12.60 -16.73
CA GLY A 23 7.44 13.55 -16.30
C GLY A 23 7.87 14.49 -15.17
N THR A 24 7.00 15.42 -14.83
CA THR A 24 7.20 16.41 -13.77
C THR A 24 6.23 16.15 -12.64
N ILE A 25 6.70 16.10 -11.41
CA ILE A 25 5.90 15.99 -10.21
C ILE A 25 6.08 17.23 -9.35
N VAL A 26 4.97 17.78 -8.86
CA VAL A 26 4.93 18.89 -7.91
C VAL A 26 4.73 18.30 -6.52
N CYS A 27 5.58 18.67 -5.57
CA CYS A 27 5.36 18.34 -4.18
C CYS A 27 4.71 19.55 -3.50
N LEU A 28 3.50 19.36 -3.00
CA LEU A 28 2.76 20.37 -2.23
C LEU A 28 2.71 19.93 -0.76
N ASN A 29 3.23 20.78 0.11
CA ASN A 29 3.04 20.67 1.54
C ASN A 29 2.25 21.92 1.98
N PRO A 30 1.08 21.78 2.65
CA PRO A 30 0.29 22.90 3.10
C PRO A 30 0.99 23.77 4.17
N ASP A 31 2.03 23.25 4.84
CA ASP A 31 2.81 24.04 5.78
C ASP A 31 4.03 24.69 5.08
N PRO A 32 4.00 26.03 4.82
CA PRO A 32 5.07 26.73 4.12
C PRO A 32 6.40 26.82 4.90
N LEU A 33 6.42 26.39 6.17
CA LEU A 33 7.63 26.41 7.03
C LEU A 33 8.42 25.12 6.98
N ASN A 34 7.82 23.99 6.51
CA ASN A 34 8.46 22.68 6.39
C ASN A 34 8.78 22.33 4.93
N LEU A 35 9.43 23.22 4.25
CA LEU A 35 9.79 23.02 2.85
C LEU A 35 10.94 22.04 2.71
N ILE A 36 10.82 21.19 1.69
CA ILE A 36 11.91 20.45 1.08
C ILE A 36 13.15 21.31 1.05
N SER A 37 14.14 20.94 1.81
CA SER A 37 15.37 21.71 1.92
C SER A 37 16.26 21.50 0.70
N LYS A 38 16.81 22.58 0.16
CA LYS A 38 17.82 22.52 -0.90
C LYS A 38 19.17 22.23 -0.26
N HIS A 39 19.79 21.12 -0.63
CA HIS A 39 21.12 20.75 -0.15
C HIS A 39 22.11 20.63 -1.29
N PRO A 40 23.40 20.89 -1.05
CA PRO A 40 24.45 20.51 -2.00
C PRO A 40 24.41 19.00 -2.25
N MET A 41 24.64 18.58 -3.48
CA MET A 41 24.69 17.16 -3.86
C MET A 41 25.71 16.32 -3.07
N THR A 42 26.65 16.97 -2.38
CA THR A 42 27.65 16.32 -1.52
C THR A 42 27.11 15.87 -0.16
N ASP A 43 25.86 16.21 0.19
CA ASP A 43 25.28 15.99 1.51
C ASP A 43 23.87 15.34 1.43
N ILE A 44 23.74 14.28 0.63
CA ILE A 44 22.48 13.54 0.43
C ILE A 44 22.29 12.38 1.41
N GLU A 45 23.33 12.04 2.17
CA GLU A 45 23.32 10.89 3.10
C GLU A 45 23.01 11.35 4.53
N LYS A 46 21.77 11.81 4.76
CA LYS A 46 21.32 12.25 6.09
C LYS A 46 20.19 11.34 6.60
N LEU A 47 20.40 10.76 7.77
CA LEU A 47 19.34 9.98 8.44
C LEU A 47 18.09 10.84 8.65
N GLY A 48 16.94 10.31 8.27
CA GLY A 48 15.65 10.98 8.35
C GLY A 48 15.39 11.97 7.22
N GLN A 49 16.26 12.04 6.21
CA GLN A 49 16.11 12.90 5.03
C GLN A 49 16.20 12.08 3.75
N PHE A 50 15.10 11.93 3.04
CA PHE A 50 15.01 11.16 1.81
C PHE A 50 15.45 12.00 0.60
N TYR A 51 16.43 11.52 -0.14
CA TYR A 51 16.83 12.12 -1.41
C TYR A 51 15.83 11.74 -2.51
N LEU A 52 15.02 12.70 -2.93
CA LEU A 52 14.03 12.48 -3.98
C LEU A 52 14.51 12.86 -5.38
N GLY A 53 15.57 13.62 -5.53
CA GLY A 53 16.09 14.02 -6.83
C GLY A 53 16.68 15.43 -6.87
N LYS A 54 16.62 16.08 -8.04
CA LYS A 54 17.18 17.42 -8.29
C LYS A 54 16.10 18.45 -8.61
N THR A 55 16.37 19.71 -8.30
CA THR A 55 15.47 20.81 -8.66
C THR A 55 15.45 21.04 -10.18
N HIS A 56 14.28 21.27 -10.74
CA HIS A 56 14.08 21.56 -12.15
C HIS A 56 13.29 22.86 -12.32
N ASP A 57 13.78 23.76 -13.16
CA ASP A 57 13.07 24.99 -13.50
C ASP A 57 12.24 24.79 -14.78
N LEU A 58 10.92 24.87 -14.64
CA LEU A 58 9.98 24.70 -15.76
C LEU A 58 10.11 25.80 -16.82
N LYS A 59 10.50 27.02 -16.45
CA LYS A 59 10.60 28.13 -17.39
C LYS A 59 11.82 27.98 -18.30
N SER A 60 12.96 27.68 -17.71
CA SER A 60 14.19 27.46 -18.46
C SER A 60 14.36 26.05 -19.00
N GLY A 61 13.60 25.06 -18.45
CA GLY A 61 13.77 23.65 -18.76
C GLY A 61 15.08 23.06 -18.23
N VAL A 62 15.72 23.72 -17.27
CA VAL A 62 17.04 23.34 -16.76
C VAL A 62 16.92 22.63 -15.44
N THR A 63 17.60 21.49 -15.31
CA THR A 63 17.77 20.76 -14.03
C THR A 63 19.04 21.29 -13.35
N SER A 64 18.93 21.70 -12.10
CA SER A 64 20.08 22.16 -11.31
C SER A 64 20.99 20.99 -10.97
N PRO A 65 22.25 20.96 -11.46
CA PRO A 65 23.13 19.81 -11.23
C PRO A 65 23.52 19.64 -9.76
N ASP A 66 23.57 20.75 -9.01
CA ASP A 66 24.15 20.78 -7.66
C ASP A 66 23.13 20.96 -6.54
N GLN A 67 21.83 20.91 -6.84
CA GLN A 67 20.77 21.07 -5.84
C GLN A 67 19.93 19.80 -5.69
N ALA A 68 20.18 19.07 -4.60
CA ALA A 68 19.37 17.95 -4.19
C ALA A 68 18.06 18.41 -3.56
N VAL A 69 17.01 17.63 -3.76
CA VAL A 69 15.74 17.73 -3.07
C VAL A 69 15.68 16.67 -1.99
N MET A 70 15.67 17.14 -0.76
CA MET A 70 15.57 16.30 0.42
C MET A 70 14.18 16.42 1.04
N TYR A 71 13.59 15.30 1.42
CA TYR A 71 12.28 15.20 2.03
C TYR A 71 12.41 14.65 3.45
N ASP A 72 11.86 15.36 4.44
CA ASP A 72 11.93 14.90 5.84
C ASP A 72 11.05 13.64 6.03
N ALA A 73 11.65 12.54 6.46
CA ALA A 73 10.96 11.26 6.66
C ALA A 73 9.77 11.39 7.64
N LYS A 74 9.86 12.28 8.64
CA LYS A 74 8.77 12.50 9.59
C LYS A 74 7.49 13.07 8.94
N ASP A 75 7.62 13.79 7.81
CA ASP A 75 6.46 14.34 7.10
C ASP A 75 5.56 13.25 6.50
N LEU A 76 6.11 12.05 6.23
CA LEU A 76 5.30 10.90 5.84
C LEU A 76 4.35 10.41 6.94
N THR A 77 4.61 10.74 8.21
CA THR A 77 3.65 10.40 9.29
C THR A 77 2.31 11.11 9.10
N THR A 78 2.29 12.23 8.38
CA THR A 78 1.07 12.95 7.97
C THR A 78 0.52 12.46 6.64
N HIS A 79 0.99 11.32 6.16
CA HIS A 79 0.59 10.64 4.94
C HIS A 79 0.90 11.40 3.64
N ALA A 80 0.97 10.67 2.55
CA ALA A 80 1.22 11.24 1.23
C ALA A 80 0.28 10.66 0.16
N VAL A 81 -0.05 11.49 -0.82
CA VAL A 81 -0.78 11.08 -2.03
C VAL A 81 0.09 11.37 -3.24
N CYS A 82 0.23 10.38 -4.12
CA CYS A 82 0.95 10.50 -5.38
C CYS A 82 -0.02 10.33 -6.55
N VAL A 83 -0.29 11.41 -7.28
CA VAL A 83 -1.22 11.45 -8.39
C VAL A 83 -0.49 11.75 -9.69
N GLY A 84 -0.76 10.97 -10.73
CA GLY A 84 -0.18 11.24 -12.05
C GLY A 84 -0.51 10.13 -13.06
N MET A 85 -0.71 10.53 -14.31
CA MET A 85 -0.97 9.58 -15.41
C MET A 85 0.22 8.64 -15.65
N THR A 86 0.01 7.62 -16.48
CA THR A 86 1.08 6.74 -16.95
C THR A 86 2.20 7.55 -17.60
N GLY A 87 3.45 7.23 -17.25
CA GLY A 87 4.62 7.96 -17.75
C GLY A 87 4.89 9.31 -17.06
N SER A 88 4.12 9.70 -16.03
CA SER A 88 4.42 10.91 -15.23
C SER A 88 5.57 10.75 -14.26
N GLY A 89 6.08 9.52 -14.08
CA GLY A 89 7.13 9.21 -13.12
C GLY A 89 6.66 8.82 -11.71
N LYS A 90 5.34 8.72 -11.50
CA LYS A 90 4.73 8.37 -10.21
C LYS A 90 5.37 7.14 -9.54
N THR A 91 5.41 6.01 -10.26
CA THR A 91 6.00 4.76 -9.73
C THR A 91 7.46 4.95 -9.37
N GLY A 92 8.24 5.67 -10.21
CA GLY A 92 9.64 5.95 -9.92
C GLY A 92 9.86 6.77 -8.65
N LEU A 93 9.02 7.78 -8.39
CA LEU A 93 9.07 8.54 -7.14
C LEU A 93 8.74 7.67 -5.93
N CYS A 94 7.68 6.87 -6.04
CA CYS A 94 7.28 5.99 -4.94
C CYS A 94 8.35 4.93 -4.64
N LEU A 95 9.01 4.38 -5.67
CA LEU A 95 10.16 3.49 -5.50
C LEU A 95 11.32 4.21 -4.81
N ALA A 96 11.64 5.46 -5.20
CA ALA A 96 12.69 6.24 -4.55
C ALA A 96 12.37 6.49 -3.06
N LEU A 97 11.12 6.81 -2.71
CA LEU A 97 10.68 6.94 -1.31
C LEU A 97 10.89 5.64 -0.52
N LEU A 98 10.54 4.49 -1.11
CA LEU A 98 10.68 3.19 -0.47
C LEU A 98 12.15 2.78 -0.31
N GLU A 99 13.00 3.06 -1.31
CA GLU A 99 14.44 2.81 -1.24
C GLU A 99 15.12 3.68 -0.16
N GLU A 100 14.79 4.96 -0.11
CA GLU A 100 15.30 5.89 0.91
C GLU A 100 14.85 5.47 2.32
N ALA A 101 13.56 5.14 2.49
CA ALA A 101 13.04 4.63 3.75
C ALA A 101 13.77 3.36 4.20
N ALA A 102 14.02 2.43 3.27
CA ALA A 102 14.76 1.20 3.55
C ALA A 102 16.20 1.47 3.96
N ILE A 103 16.91 2.39 3.29
CA ILE A 103 18.28 2.80 3.64
C ILE A 103 18.32 3.38 5.06
N ASP A 104 17.29 4.11 5.47
CA ASP A 104 17.14 4.69 6.80
C ASP A 104 16.61 3.69 7.86
N GLY A 105 16.41 2.44 7.48
CA GLY A 105 15.94 1.40 8.39
C GLY A 105 14.44 1.40 8.64
N THR A 106 13.66 2.10 7.82
CA THR A 106 12.18 2.12 7.91
C THR A 106 11.59 1.04 7.02
N PRO A 107 10.84 0.08 7.59
CA PRO A 107 10.18 -0.98 6.82
C PRO A 107 8.93 -0.49 6.11
N ALA A 108 8.48 -1.24 5.08
CA ALA A 108 7.24 -0.95 4.39
C ALA A 108 6.44 -2.20 4.01
N ILE A 109 5.11 -2.08 4.03
CA ILE A 109 4.18 -2.98 3.36
C ILE A 109 3.74 -2.29 2.07
N CYS A 110 3.95 -2.94 0.94
CA CYS A 110 3.70 -2.39 -0.38
C CYS A 110 2.61 -3.22 -1.09
N ILE A 111 1.39 -2.69 -1.20
CA ILE A 111 0.29 -3.35 -1.91
C ILE A 111 0.46 -3.10 -3.41
N ASP A 112 0.64 -4.17 -4.18
CA ASP A 112 0.96 -4.14 -5.60
C ASP A 112 -0.10 -4.86 -6.45
N PRO A 113 -1.13 -4.15 -6.92
CA PRO A 113 -2.17 -4.73 -7.76
C PRO A 113 -1.76 -4.90 -9.23
N LYS A 114 -0.59 -4.38 -9.63
CA LYS A 114 -0.10 -4.44 -11.02
C LYS A 114 1.06 -5.42 -11.22
N GLY A 115 1.81 -5.72 -10.16
CA GLY A 115 3.00 -6.56 -10.22
C GLY A 115 4.28 -5.80 -10.64
N ASP A 116 4.29 -4.47 -10.56
CA ASP A 116 5.41 -3.64 -11.01
C ASP A 116 6.50 -3.44 -9.94
N LEU A 117 6.14 -3.59 -8.65
CA LEU A 117 7.05 -3.32 -7.53
C LEU A 117 8.13 -4.38 -7.34
N GLY A 118 7.97 -5.56 -7.93
CA GLY A 118 8.99 -6.61 -7.93
C GLY A 118 10.35 -6.13 -8.47
N ASN A 119 10.37 -5.07 -9.25
CA ASN A 119 11.60 -4.43 -9.74
C ASN A 119 12.51 -3.91 -8.61
N LEU A 120 12.01 -3.69 -7.39
CA LEU A 120 12.84 -3.35 -6.22
C LEU A 120 13.87 -4.44 -5.88
N MET A 121 13.61 -5.69 -6.26
CA MET A 121 14.56 -6.80 -6.07
C MET A 121 15.72 -6.79 -7.08
N LEU A 122 15.57 -6.09 -8.23
CA LEU A 122 16.58 -6.00 -9.28
C LEU A 122 17.64 -4.95 -8.93
N ALA A 123 18.33 -5.17 -7.83
CA ALA A 123 19.37 -4.29 -7.31
C ALA A 123 20.75 -4.90 -7.58
N PHE A 124 21.49 -4.35 -8.55
CA PHE A 124 22.78 -4.82 -9.04
C PHE A 124 23.91 -3.85 -8.64
N PRO A 125 24.58 -4.05 -7.48
CA PRO A 125 25.56 -3.10 -6.96
C PRO A 125 26.75 -2.88 -7.87
N ASP A 126 27.19 -3.92 -8.56
CA ASP A 126 28.38 -3.84 -9.41
C ASP A 126 28.07 -3.43 -10.85
N LEU A 127 26.79 -3.38 -11.21
CA LEU A 127 26.29 -2.98 -12.53
C LEU A 127 27.01 -3.73 -13.67
N LEU A 128 27.22 -5.03 -13.49
CA LEU A 128 27.89 -5.86 -14.47
C LEU A 128 26.93 -6.32 -15.57
N PRO A 129 27.38 -6.50 -16.83
CA PRO A 129 26.53 -7.03 -17.89
C PRO A 129 25.85 -8.34 -17.56
N GLN A 130 26.54 -9.22 -16.79
CA GLN A 130 26.02 -10.51 -16.35
C GLN A 130 24.78 -10.39 -15.45
N ASP A 131 24.68 -9.30 -14.67
CA ASP A 131 23.53 -9.03 -13.79
C ASP A 131 22.27 -8.73 -14.60
N PHE A 132 22.41 -8.07 -15.75
CA PHE A 132 21.31 -7.68 -16.63
C PHE A 132 20.95 -8.76 -17.63
N GLN A 133 21.88 -9.65 -18.01
CA GLN A 133 21.70 -10.63 -19.09
C GLN A 133 20.48 -11.54 -18.91
N PRO A 134 20.13 -12.05 -17.72
CA PRO A 134 18.94 -12.88 -17.52
C PRO A 134 17.62 -12.15 -17.78
N TRP A 135 17.64 -10.81 -17.76
CA TRP A 135 16.47 -9.92 -17.89
C TRP A 135 16.35 -9.29 -19.27
N VAL A 136 17.26 -9.60 -20.18
CA VAL A 136 17.21 -9.11 -21.56
C VAL A 136 16.19 -9.92 -22.36
N ASP A 137 15.24 -9.24 -22.98
CA ASP A 137 14.39 -9.86 -24.00
C ASP A 137 15.21 -10.11 -25.28
N PRO A 138 15.38 -11.39 -25.71
CA PRO A 138 16.12 -11.71 -26.93
C PRO A 138 15.54 -11.06 -28.19
N GLN A 139 14.22 -10.84 -28.23
CA GLN A 139 13.56 -10.17 -29.36
C GLN A 139 13.92 -8.68 -29.41
N GLU A 140 13.97 -8.03 -28.25
CA GLU A 140 14.38 -6.63 -28.15
C GLU A 140 15.85 -6.44 -28.55
N ALA A 141 16.74 -7.30 -28.07
CA ALA A 141 18.13 -7.31 -28.49
C ALA A 141 18.26 -7.46 -30.01
N SER A 142 17.56 -8.42 -30.60
CA SER A 142 17.56 -8.66 -32.06
C SER A 142 17.03 -7.44 -32.86
N ARG A 143 15.94 -6.79 -32.39
CA ARG A 143 15.40 -5.55 -33.03
C ARG A 143 16.41 -4.42 -33.02
N ASN A 144 17.31 -4.38 -32.05
CA ASN A 144 18.39 -3.40 -31.95
C ASN A 144 19.67 -3.85 -32.68
N GLY A 145 19.63 -4.99 -33.41
CA GLY A 145 20.78 -5.54 -34.13
C GLY A 145 21.90 -6.03 -33.25
N MET A 146 21.59 -6.45 -32.02
CA MET A 146 22.54 -6.89 -30.98
C MET A 146 22.27 -8.31 -30.53
N THR A 147 23.32 -8.99 -30.09
CA THR A 147 23.18 -10.22 -29.31
C THR A 147 22.76 -9.91 -27.87
N VAL A 148 22.21 -10.90 -27.16
CA VAL A 148 21.81 -10.75 -25.75
C VAL A 148 22.95 -10.24 -24.87
N PRO A 149 24.21 -10.75 -24.94
CA PRO A 149 25.33 -10.19 -24.16
C PRO A 149 25.67 -8.75 -24.51
N GLU A 150 25.62 -8.37 -25.80
CA GLU A 150 25.87 -6.99 -26.22
C GLU A 150 24.81 -6.03 -25.72
N PHE A 151 23.54 -6.45 -25.77
CA PHE A 151 22.43 -5.66 -25.24
C PHE A 151 22.52 -5.52 -23.72
N ALA A 152 22.87 -6.61 -23.00
CA ALA A 152 23.10 -6.56 -21.55
C ALA A 152 24.23 -5.59 -21.17
N LYS A 153 25.35 -5.57 -21.94
CA LYS A 153 26.44 -4.62 -21.74
C LYS A 153 25.96 -3.18 -21.94
N LYS A 154 25.25 -2.91 -23.03
CA LYS A 154 24.67 -1.59 -23.29
C LYS A 154 23.75 -1.16 -22.15
N THR A 155 22.90 -2.05 -21.68
CA THR A 155 21.98 -1.79 -20.54
C THR A 155 22.77 -1.45 -19.27
N ALA A 156 23.79 -2.23 -18.92
CA ALA A 156 24.65 -1.98 -17.77
C ALA A 156 25.33 -0.60 -17.85
N ASP A 157 25.84 -0.21 -19.03
CA ASP A 157 26.48 1.08 -19.25
C ASP A 157 25.47 2.23 -19.15
N VAL A 158 24.26 2.07 -19.68
CA VAL A 158 23.16 3.06 -19.54
C VAL A 158 22.80 3.27 -18.08
N TRP A 159 22.67 2.20 -17.30
CA TRP A 159 22.38 2.28 -15.87
C TRP A 159 23.51 2.96 -15.09
N ARG A 160 24.76 2.59 -15.35
CA ARG A 160 25.93 3.18 -14.67
C ARG A 160 26.01 4.69 -14.93
N ASN A 161 25.89 5.10 -16.19
CA ASN A 161 25.96 6.51 -16.58
C ASN A 161 24.73 7.27 -16.02
N GLY A 162 23.54 6.67 -16.12
CA GLY A 162 22.32 7.25 -15.60
C GLY A 162 22.38 7.52 -14.09
N LEU A 163 22.88 6.57 -13.31
CA LEU A 163 23.03 6.76 -11.87
C LEU A 163 24.06 7.86 -11.55
N ALA A 164 25.20 7.89 -12.27
CA ALA A 164 26.24 8.89 -12.07
C ALA A 164 25.73 10.31 -12.30
N GLU A 165 24.89 10.54 -13.32
CA GLU A 165 24.24 11.83 -13.57
C GLU A 165 23.44 12.37 -12.37
N TRP A 166 22.95 11.46 -11.52
CA TRP A 166 22.15 11.78 -10.33
C TRP A 166 22.95 11.73 -9.02
N GLY A 167 24.27 11.63 -9.10
CA GLY A 167 25.13 11.49 -7.94
C GLY A 167 24.96 10.15 -7.21
N GLN A 168 24.41 9.14 -7.91
CA GLN A 168 24.21 7.79 -7.40
C GLN A 168 25.27 6.84 -7.96
N SER A 169 25.53 5.77 -7.23
CA SER A 169 26.51 4.77 -7.63
C SER A 169 26.10 3.38 -7.17
N GLY A 170 26.85 2.36 -7.59
CA GLY A 170 26.67 1.01 -7.09
C GLY A 170 26.86 0.86 -5.58
N GLU A 171 27.61 1.77 -4.95
CA GLU A 171 27.74 1.81 -3.48
C GLU A 171 26.39 2.08 -2.80
N ARG A 172 25.58 2.97 -3.35
CA ARG A 172 24.25 3.23 -2.80
C ARG A 172 23.30 2.04 -2.99
N ILE A 173 23.40 1.33 -4.12
CA ILE A 173 22.66 0.07 -4.33
C ILE A 173 23.10 -0.98 -3.30
N ARG A 174 24.40 -1.06 -3.00
CA ARG A 174 24.94 -1.97 -1.99
C ARG A 174 24.41 -1.62 -0.59
N LYS A 175 24.34 -0.32 -0.28
CA LYS A 175 23.77 0.21 0.97
C LYS A 175 22.30 -0.18 1.13
N PHE A 176 21.48 0.00 0.09
CA PHE A 176 20.07 -0.43 0.07
C PHE A 176 19.93 -1.94 0.34
N LYS A 177 20.68 -2.78 -0.38
CA LYS A 177 20.64 -4.26 -0.18
C LYS A 177 21.08 -4.69 1.22
N ALA A 178 22.04 -3.97 1.81
CA ALA A 178 22.50 -4.25 3.16
C ALA A 178 21.45 -3.81 4.22
N ALA A 179 20.79 -2.68 3.99
CA ALA A 179 19.89 -2.06 4.96
C ALA A 179 18.56 -2.82 5.11
N ALA A 180 17.96 -3.30 4.02
CA ALA A 180 16.65 -3.93 4.05
C ALA A 180 16.61 -5.30 3.39
N ASP A 181 15.60 -6.08 3.78
CA ASP A 181 15.18 -7.32 3.15
C ASP A 181 14.00 -7.03 2.22
N VAL A 182 14.05 -7.45 0.95
CA VAL A 182 12.96 -7.23 0.00
C VAL A 182 12.35 -8.58 -0.37
N GLU A 183 11.07 -8.75 -0.07
CA GLU A 183 10.36 -10.01 -0.26
C GLU A 183 9.04 -9.81 -1.00
N ILE A 184 8.71 -10.74 -1.92
CA ILE A 184 7.43 -10.74 -2.63
C ILE A 184 6.54 -11.80 -2.03
N TYR A 185 5.41 -11.35 -1.50
CA TYR A 185 4.33 -12.18 -0.99
C TYR A 185 3.20 -12.28 -2.01
N THR A 186 2.69 -13.51 -2.20
CA THR A 186 1.63 -13.78 -3.17
C THR A 186 0.48 -14.53 -2.50
N PRO A 187 -0.56 -13.81 -2.00
CA PRO A 187 -1.75 -14.44 -1.45
C PRO A 187 -2.37 -15.41 -2.45
N ALA A 188 -2.82 -16.57 -2.00
CA ALA A 188 -3.41 -17.61 -2.84
C ALA A 188 -2.53 -18.09 -4.01
N SER A 189 -1.21 -17.94 -3.90
CA SER A 189 -0.27 -18.38 -4.95
C SER A 189 1.09 -18.73 -4.35
N ASN A 190 1.78 -19.67 -4.94
CA ASN A 190 3.16 -20.06 -4.61
C ASN A 190 4.20 -19.46 -5.57
N ALA A 191 3.82 -18.49 -6.38
CA ALA A 191 4.75 -17.81 -7.30
C ALA A 191 5.81 -16.98 -6.56
N GLY A 192 5.44 -16.41 -5.39
CA GLY A 192 6.33 -15.81 -4.40
C GLY A 192 6.17 -16.54 -3.06
N ARG A 193 6.30 -15.81 -1.94
CA ARG A 193 6.02 -16.38 -0.60
C ARG A 193 4.51 -16.41 -0.37
N PRO A 194 3.90 -17.59 -0.22
CA PRO A 194 2.47 -17.68 0.02
C PRO A 194 2.11 -17.12 1.41
N ILE A 195 0.97 -16.46 1.50
CA ILE A 195 0.43 -15.87 2.74
C ILE A 195 -0.98 -16.43 2.97
N THR A 196 -1.24 -16.92 4.18
CA THR A 196 -2.58 -17.39 4.60
C THR A 196 -3.31 -16.33 5.42
N VAL A 197 -4.61 -16.21 5.16
CA VAL A 197 -5.52 -15.32 5.89
C VAL A 197 -6.34 -16.05 6.96
N LEU A 198 -6.05 -17.32 7.24
CA LEU A 198 -6.81 -18.15 8.19
C LEU A 198 -6.94 -17.53 9.58
N LYS A 199 -5.87 -16.90 10.08
CA LYS A 199 -5.86 -16.24 11.39
C LYS A 199 -6.55 -14.87 11.41
N SER A 200 -6.99 -14.37 10.29
CA SER A 200 -7.64 -13.05 10.19
C SER A 200 -9.05 -13.03 10.82
N PHE A 201 -9.59 -14.19 11.15
CA PHE A 201 -10.82 -14.34 11.92
C PHE A 201 -10.56 -14.70 13.39
N ASP A 202 -9.31 -14.68 13.83
CA ASP A 202 -8.98 -14.75 15.23
C ASP A 202 -9.43 -13.48 15.97
N ALA A 203 -9.71 -13.64 17.27
CA ALA A 203 -10.09 -12.51 18.11
C ALA A 203 -9.00 -11.43 18.08
N PRO A 204 -9.35 -10.16 17.85
CA PRO A 204 -8.39 -9.09 17.89
C PRO A 204 -7.77 -8.95 19.30
N ASN A 205 -6.65 -8.26 19.38
CA ASN A 205 -5.95 -8.04 20.64
C ASN A 205 -6.79 -7.22 21.65
N ASP A 206 -6.37 -7.21 22.90
CA ASP A 206 -7.10 -6.58 24.00
C ASP A 206 -7.35 -5.08 23.79
N SER A 207 -6.45 -4.36 23.13
CA SER A 207 -6.60 -2.93 22.86
C SER A 207 -7.78 -2.65 21.91
N VAL A 208 -8.02 -3.53 20.95
CA VAL A 208 -9.17 -3.44 20.03
C VAL A 208 -10.44 -3.95 20.71
N ARG A 209 -10.34 -5.03 21.50
CA ARG A 209 -11.51 -5.62 22.18
C ARG A 209 -12.09 -4.73 23.28
N SER A 210 -11.25 -3.97 23.96
CA SER A 210 -11.67 -3.01 25.00
C SER A 210 -12.28 -1.73 24.44
N ASP A 211 -12.03 -1.41 23.17
CA ASP A 211 -12.61 -0.28 22.46
C ASP A 211 -13.80 -0.75 21.61
N SER A 212 -15.02 -0.42 22.06
CA SER A 212 -16.26 -0.86 21.40
C SER A 212 -16.40 -0.37 19.96
N ASP A 213 -15.88 0.80 19.62
CA ASP A 213 -15.95 1.34 18.27
C ASP A 213 -14.92 0.67 17.36
N ALA A 214 -13.72 0.42 17.89
CA ALA A 214 -12.68 -0.32 17.20
C ALA A 214 -13.11 -1.78 16.90
N LEU A 215 -13.67 -2.46 17.90
CA LEU A 215 -14.18 -3.82 17.72
C LEU A 215 -15.31 -3.88 16.70
N ARG A 216 -16.27 -2.95 16.77
CA ARG A 216 -17.39 -2.87 15.81
C ARG A 216 -16.87 -2.63 14.39
N GLY A 217 -15.94 -1.68 14.21
CA GLY A 217 -15.32 -1.41 12.92
C GLY A 217 -14.59 -2.64 12.35
N ARG A 218 -13.87 -3.39 13.21
CA ARG A 218 -13.17 -4.62 12.83
C ARG A 218 -14.15 -5.71 12.39
N ILE A 219 -15.23 -5.96 13.15
CA ILE A 219 -16.26 -6.92 12.80
C ILE A 219 -16.92 -6.56 11.48
N MET A 220 -17.36 -5.32 11.33
CA MET A 220 -18.02 -4.83 10.12
C MET A 220 -17.16 -5.03 8.87
N SER A 221 -15.88 -4.67 8.94
CA SER A 221 -14.96 -4.85 7.82
C SER A 221 -14.69 -6.32 7.50
N ALA A 222 -14.47 -7.17 8.51
CA ALA A 222 -14.22 -8.59 8.30
C ALA A 222 -15.45 -9.29 7.65
N VAL A 223 -16.65 -8.99 8.13
CA VAL A 223 -17.90 -9.55 7.58
C VAL A 223 -18.15 -9.03 6.17
N SER A 224 -18.02 -7.72 5.93
CA SER A 224 -18.21 -7.16 4.60
C SER A 224 -17.19 -7.71 3.60
N GLY A 225 -15.93 -7.91 4.01
CA GLY A 225 -14.90 -8.53 3.17
C GLY A 225 -15.26 -9.98 2.82
N LEU A 226 -15.73 -10.77 3.79
CA LEU A 226 -16.15 -12.15 3.57
C LEU A 226 -17.35 -12.23 2.63
N LEU A 227 -18.38 -11.39 2.84
CA LEU A 227 -19.57 -11.38 1.99
C LEU A 227 -19.24 -10.92 0.56
N ALA A 228 -18.35 -9.96 0.40
CA ALA A 228 -17.85 -9.56 -0.93
C ALA A 228 -17.13 -10.72 -1.64
N LEU A 229 -16.33 -11.51 -0.94
CA LEU A 229 -15.70 -12.71 -1.49
C LEU A 229 -16.74 -13.76 -1.93
N LEU A 230 -17.83 -13.89 -1.17
CA LEU A 230 -18.96 -14.77 -1.49
C LEU A 230 -19.87 -14.20 -2.59
N GLN A 231 -19.58 -13.01 -3.13
CA GLN A 231 -20.42 -12.28 -4.08
C GLN A 231 -21.83 -11.99 -3.56
N ILE A 232 -21.95 -11.80 -2.24
CA ILE A 232 -23.20 -11.42 -1.58
C ILE A 232 -23.16 -9.91 -1.35
N ASP A 233 -24.02 -9.18 -2.06
CA ASP A 233 -24.22 -7.75 -1.82
C ASP A 233 -25.06 -7.57 -0.55
N ALA A 234 -24.42 -7.12 0.52
CA ALA A 234 -25.02 -7.06 1.84
C ALA A 234 -24.71 -5.73 2.53
N ASP A 235 -25.75 -4.93 2.71
CA ASP A 235 -25.68 -3.70 3.51
C ASP A 235 -25.45 -4.04 5.00
N PRO A 236 -24.46 -3.41 5.67
CA PRO A 236 -24.10 -3.73 7.05
C PRO A 236 -25.21 -3.53 8.09
N ILE A 237 -26.21 -2.71 7.78
CA ILE A 237 -27.28 -2.36 8.73
C ILE A 237 -28.55 -3.16 8.49
N SER A 238 -28.84 -3.48 7.24
CA SER A 238 -30.15 -4.06 6.85
C SER A 238 -30.09 -5.53 6.40
N SER A 239 -28.95 -6.02 5.95
CA SER A 239 -28.84 -7.39 5.42
C SER A 239 -28.74 -8.42 6.54
N ARG A 240 -29.58 -9.45 6.49
CA ARG A 240 -29.64 -10.53 7.49
C ARG A 240 -28.32 -11.30 7.60
N GLU A 241 -27.67 -11.54 6.46
CA GLU A 241 -26.38 -12.19 6.34
C GLU A 241 -25.32 -11.43 7.13
N HIS A 242 -25.22 -10.12 6.89
CA HIS A 242 -24.25 -9.26 7.56
C HIS A 242 -24.51 -9.19 9.07
N ILE A 243 -25.77 -9.00 9.47
CA ILE A 243 -26.17 -8.92 10.88
C ILE A 243 -25.86 -10.22 11.60
N LEU A 244 -26.20 -11.40 11.01
CA LEU A 244 -25.93 -12.70 11.61
C LEU A 244 -24.44 -12.91 11.84
N LEU A 245 -23.62 -12.75 10.80
CA LEU A 245 -22.17 -12.94 10.87
C LEU A 245 -21.53 -11.98 11.87
N SER A 246 -21.96 -10.72 11.88
CA SER A 246 -21.48 -9.71 12.84
C SER A 246 -21.78 -10.11 14.29
N ASN A 247 -22.97 -10.60 14.58
CA ASN A 247 -23.33 -11.08 15.93
C ASN A 247 -22.54 -12.34 16.33
N ILE A 248 -22.24 -13.22 15.39
CA ILE A 248 -21.39 -14.41 15.65
C ILE A 248 -19.99 -13.96 16.02
N LEU A 249 -19.35 -13.09 15.22
CA LEU A 249 -18.01 -12.60 15.53
C LEU A 249 -17.98 -11.78 16.82
N ASP A 250 -18.97 -10.91 17.05
CA ASP A 250 -19.07 -10.13 18.30
C ASP A 250 -19.14 -11.04 19.54
N TYR A 251 -19.93 -12.10 19.48
CA TYR A 251 -20.06 -13.08 20.57
C TYR A 251 -18.71 -13.72 20.93
N TYR A 252 -17.98 -14.24 19.96
CA TYR A 252 -16.71 -14.91 20.18
C TYR A 252 -15.58 -13.93 20.50
N TRP A 253 -15.47 -12.86 19.74
CA TRP A 253 -14.36 -11.92 19.88
C TRP A 253 -14.40 -11.13 21.19
N ARG A 254 -15.58 -10.76 21.70
CA ARG A 254 -15.67 -10.14 23.04
C ARG A 254 -15.10 -11.02 24.14
N SER A 255 -15.27 -12.33 24.02
CA SER A 255 -14.69 -13.29 24.98
C SER A 255 -13.26 -13.71 24.68
N GLY A 256 -12.63 -13.13 23.65
CA GLY A 256 -11.27 -13.45 23.23
C GLY A 256 -11.13 -14.83 22.57
N GLN A 257 -12.24 -15.38 22.06
CA GLN A 257 -12.23 -16.68 21.39
C GLN A 257 -12.03 -16.51 19.89
N ASN A 258 -11.08 -17.28 19.35
CA ASN A 258 -10.81 -17.35 17.92
C ASN A 258 -11.92 -18.11 17.20
N VAL A 259 -12.20 -17.71 15.96
CA VAL A 259 -13.20 -18.36 15.10
C VAL A 259 -12.52 -18.80 13.82
N ASP A 260 -12.19 -20.10 13.70
CA ASP A 260 -11.78 -20.66 12.42
C ASP A 260 -12.98 -20.77 11.45
N MET A 261 -12.69 -20.96 10.18
CA MET A 261 -13.73 -21.03 9.13
C MET A 261 -14.71 -22.18 9.37
N GLY A 262 -14.26 -23.33 9.90
CA GLY A 262 -15.13 -24.45 10.27
C GLY A 262 -16.03 -24.10 11.43
N ALA A 263 -15.52 -23.41 12.46
CA ALA A 263 -16.31 -22.90 13.56
C ALA A 263 -17.34 -21.87 13.09
N LEU A 264 -16.95 -20.98 12.16
CA LEU A 264 -17.86 -20.00 11.58
C LEU A 264 -19.01 -20.67 10.83
N ILE A 265 -18.74 -21.67 9.98
CA ILE A 265 -19.76 -22.44 9.26
C ILE A 265 -20.72 -23.12 10.24
N ARG A 266 -20.21 -23.76 11.28
CA ARG A 266 -21.06 -24.38 12.34
C ARG A 266 -21.89 -23.33 13.05
N SER A 267 -21.31 -22.18 13.37
CA SER A 267 -22.02 -21.08 14.06
C SER A 267 -23.06 -20.39 13.18
N ILE A 268 -22.91 -20.38 11.86
CA ILE A 268 -23.97 -19.94 10.95
C ILE A 268 -25.17 -20.88 11.02
N GLN A 269 -24.96 -22.21 11.04
CA GLN A 269 -26.02 -23.18 11.13
C GLN A 269 -26.68 -23.18 12.51
N ALA A 270 -25.88 -23.17 13.58
CA ALA A 270 -26.30 -23.17 14.97
C ALA A 270 -25.62 -22.04 15.75
N PRO A 271 -26.10 -20.77 15.63
CA PRO A 271 -25.56 -19.65 16.35
C PRO A 271 -25.53 -19.83 17.87
N PRO A 272 -24.53 -19.24 18.59
CA PRO A 272 -24.44 -19.37 20.04
C PRO A 272 -25.49 -18.51 20.80
N PHE A 273 -26.46 -18.00 20.10
CA PHE A 273 -27.56 -17.17 20.62
C PHE A 273 -28.87 -17.57 19.94
N ASN A 274 -30.00 -17.31 20.62
CA ASN A 274 -31.34 -17.63 20.12
C ASN A 274 -32.18 -16.40 19.74
N LYS A 275 -31.58 -15.17 19.84
CA LYS A 275 -32.24 -13.93 19.47
C LYS A 275 -31.24 -13.00 18.74
N VAL A 276 -31.77 -12.19 17.82
CA VAL A 276 -31.07 -11.10 17.15
C VAL A 276 -31.93 -9.83 17.35
N GLY A 277 -31.40 -8.88 18.10
CA GLY A 277 -32.20 -7.75 18.57
C GLY A 277 -33.39 -8.26 19.43
N PHE A 278 -34.61 -7.91 19.04
CA PHE A 278 -35.84 -8.30 19.72
C PHE A 278 -36.51 -9.55 19.14
N LEU A 279 -36.04 -10.03 17.99
CA LEU A 279 -36.64 -11.19 17.29
C LEU A 279 -35.93 -12.49 17.66
N ASP A 280 -36.70 -13.57 17.70
CA ASP A 280 -36.15 -14.92 17.77
C ASP A 280 -35.37 -15.20 16.48
N LEU A 281 -34.29 -15.97 16.61
CA LEU A 281 -33.37 -16.29 15.51
C LEU A 281 -34.09 -16.90 14.30
N GLU A 282 -35.06 -17.81 14.52
CA GLU A 282 -35.84 -18.44 13.44
C GLU A 282 -36.72 -17.43 12.70
N SER A 283 -37.27 -16.44 13.40
CA SER A 283 -38.06 -15.36 12.79
C SER A 283 -37.20 -14.36 12.04
N PHE A 284 -35.99 -14.10 12.53
CA PHE A 284 -35.06 -13.20 11.91
C PHE A 284 -34.38 -13.81 10.69
N TYR A 285 -33.84 -15.01 10.85
CA TYR A 285 -33.11 -15.72 9.79
C TYR A 285 -33.30 -17.22 9.91
N PRO A 286 -34.29 -17.79 9.18
CA PRO A 286 -34.68 -19.19 9.30
C PRO A 286 -33.54 -20.17 9.04
N GLN A 287 -33.59 -21.35 9.68
CA GLN A 287 -32.55 -22.38 9.57
C GLN A 287 -32.24 -22.79 8.13
N GLY A 288 -33.25 -22.85 7.25
CA GLY A 288 -33.04 -23.17 5.84
C GLY A 288 -32.20 -22.14 5.09
N ASP A 289 -32.33 -20.84 5.43
CA ASP A 289 -31.56 -19.79 4.80
C ASP A 289 -30.15 -19.70 5.41
N ARG A 290 -30.01 -19.93 6.74
CA ARG A 290 -28.71 -20.10 7.39
C ARG A 290 -27.90 -21.24 6.79
N PHE A 291 -28.57 -22.35 6.49
CA PHE A 291 -27.95 -23.50 5.83
C PHE A 291 -27.44 -23.14 4.43
N LYS A 292 -28.20 -22.38 3.64
CA LYS A 292 -27.73 -21.88 2.31
C LYS A 292 -26.47 -21.04 2.43
N LEU A 293 -26.43 -20.09 3.37
CA LEU A 293 -25.24 -19.25 3.61
C LEU A 293 -24.04 -20.11 4.03
N ALA A 294 -24.26 -21.06 4.96
CA ALA A 294 -23.21 -21.99 5.39
C ALA A 294 -22.69 -22.85 4.24
N MET A 295 -23.57 -23.33 3.36
CA MET A 295 -23.18 -24.09 2.16
C MET A 295 -22.42 -23.26 1.15
N THR A 296 -22.79 -21.99 0.95
CA THR A 296 -22.05 -21.08 0.07
C THR A 296 -20.62 -20.90 0.55
N LEU A 297 -20.43 -20.66 1.85
CA LEU A 297 -19.10 -20.55 2.46
C LEU A 297 -18.33 -21.88 2.38
N ASN A 298 -18.99 -23.01 2.69
CA ASN A 298 -18.37 -24.32 2.58
C ASN A 298 -17.91 -24.63 1.14
N ASN A 299 -18.72 -24.31 0.13
CA ASN A 299 -18.39 -24.56 -1.27
C ASN A 299 -17.16 -23.74 -1.71
N LEU A 300 -17.05 -22.49 -1.22
CA LEU A 300 -15.85 -21.70 -1.44
C LEU A 300 -14.61 -22.40 -0.86
N LEU A 301 -14.67 -22.81 0.41
CA LEU A 301 -13.56 -23.49 1.10
C LEU A 301 -13.20 -24.85 0.50
N ALA A 302 -14.19 -25.58 -0.02
CA ALA A 302 -14.01 -26.87 -0.67
C ALA A 302 -13.48 -26.74 -2.11
N SER A 303 -13.47 -25.54 -2.69
CA SER A 303 -12.95 -25.32 -4.03
C SER A 303 -11.42 -25.47 -4.05
N PRO A 304 -10.86 -26.25 -5.00
CA PRO A 304 -9.41 -26.36 -5.15
C PRO A 304 -8.72 -25.00 -5.37
N SER A 305 -9.39 -24.05 -6.00
CA SER A 305 -8.87 -22.68 -6.17
C SER A 305 -8.72 -21.94 -4.84
N PHE A 306 -9.51 -22.26 -3.83
CA PHE A 306 -9.40 -21.63 -2.51
C PHE A 306 -8.40 -22.33 -1.60
N ALA A 307 -7.98 -23.56 -1.91
CA ALA A 307 -6.99 -24.28 -1.12
C ALA A 307 -5.68 -23.50 -0.95
N ALA A 308 -5.27 -22.75 -1.99
CA ALA A 308 -4.09 -21.91 -1.95
C ALA A 308 -4.16 -20.76 -0.93
N TRP A 309 -5.37 -20.34 -0.49
CA TRP A 309 -5.55 -19.35 0.59
C TRP A 309 -5.28 -19.90 1.99
N LEU A 310 -5.23 -21.24 2.11
CA LEU A 310 -4.99 -21.93 3.36
C LEU A 310 -3.51 -22.23 3.59
N GLU A 311 -2.67 -22.03 2.57
CA GLU A 311 -1.25 -22.31 2.58
C GLU A 311 -0.42 -21.06 2.82
N GLY A 312 0.78 -21.25 3.36
CA GLY A 312 1.76 -20.20 3.53
C GLY A 312 1.92 -19.68 4.95
N GLU A 313 2.65 -18.58 5.05
CA GLU A 313 2.90 -17.90 6.32
C GLU A 313 1.63 -17.17 6.79
N PRO A 314 1.36 -17.14 8.10
CA PRO A 314 0.27 -16.33 8.62
C PRO A 314 0.45 -14.85 8.26
N LEU A 315 -0.65 -14.16 7.93
CA LEU A 315 -0.66 -12.71 7.78
C LEU A 315 -0.36 -12.06 9.14
N ASP A 316 0.90 -11.72 9.37
CA ASP A 316 1.40 -11.08 10.58
C ASP A 316 2.17 -9.82 10.21
N ILE A 317 1.67 -8.66 10.63
CA ILE A 317 2.22 -7.35 10.24
C ILE A 317 3.64 -7.15 10.79
N GLN A 318 3.93 -7.63 12.00
CA GLN A 318 5.27 -7.53 12.58
C GLN A 318 6.29 -8.30 11.73
N ASN A 319 5.94 -9.52 11.30
CA ASN A 319 6.79 -10.35 10.45
C ASN A 319 6.90 -9.82 9.01
N LEU A 320 5.88 -9.12 8.51
CA LEU A 320 5.96 -8.44 7.22
C LEU A 320 6.89 -7.22 7.27
N LEU A 321 6.99 -6.55 8.40
CA LEU A 321 7.79 -5.34 8.55
C LEU A 321 9.24 -5.61 8.99
N TRP A 322 9.49 -6.66 9.77
CA TRP A 322 10.84 -7.00 10.24
C TRP A 322 11.14 -8.48 10.12
N THR A 323 12.37 -8.77 9.76
CA THR A 323 12.90 -10.14 9.85
C THR A 323 13.05 -10.55 11.32
N PRO A 324 13.15 -11.86 11.61
CA PRO A 324 13.44 -12.34 12.97
C PRO A 324 14.74 -11.77 13.55
N ALA A 325 15.70 -11.37 12.71
CA ALA A 325 16.95 -10.74 13.11
C ALA A 325 16.81 -9.21 13.33
N GLY A 326 15.61 -8.64 13.21
CA GLY A 326 15.34 -7.22 13.40
C GLY A 326 15.75 -6.33 12.20
N LYS A 327 16.05 -6.92 11.04
CA LYS A 327 16.31 -6.17 9.81
C LYS A 327 14.98 -5.67 9.23
N PRO A 328 14.85 -4.38 8.81
CA PRO A 328 13.64 -3.89 8.17
C PRO A 328 13.37 -4.62 6.86
N ARG A 329 12.09 -4.74 6.53
CA ARG A 329 11.65 -5.42 5.31
C ARG A 329 10.79 -4.50 4.44
N LEU A 330 10.98 -4.59 3.13
CA LEU A 330 10.02 -4.13 2.14
C LEU A 330 9.20 -5.35 1.70
N ALA A 331 8.02 -5.51 2.29
CA ALA A 331 7.10 -6.60 1.98
C ALA A 331 6.22 -6.20 0.79
N ILE A 332 6.51 -6.69 -0.39
CA ILE A 332 5.72 -6.45 -1.61
C ILE A 332 4.61 -7.49 -1.67
N ILE A 333 3.38 -7.05 -1.48
CA ILE A 333 2.20 -7.90 -1.56
C ILE A 333 1.65 -7.83 -2.98
N SER A 334 2.07 -8.76 -3.82
CA SER A 334 1.61 -8.84 -5.21
C SER A 334 0.25 -9.52 -5.28
N ILE A 335 -0.75 -8.77 -5.75
CA ILE A 335 -2.13 -9.21 -5.89
C ILE A 335 -2.63 -9.14 -7.33
N ALA A 336 -1.72 -8.99 -8.30
CA ALA A 336 -2.05 -8.83 -9.71
C ALA A 336 -2.81 -10.04 -10.29
N HIS A 337 -2.55 -11.23 -9.78
CA HIS A 337 -3.14 -12.50 -10.21
C HIS A 337 -4.53 -12.77 -9.63
N LEU A 338 -4.96 -12.02 -8.62
CA LEU A 338 -6.25 -12.21 -7.96
C LEU A 338 -7.38 -11.56 -8.77
N SER A 339 -8.58 -12.10 -8.68
CA SER A 339 -9.81 -11.45 -9.13
C SER A 339 -10.14 -10.20 -8.32
N ASP A 340 -11.01 -9.33 -8.80
CA ASP A 340 -11.37 -8.09 -8.10
C ASP A 340 -11.99 -8.36 -6.72
N GLN A 341 -12.79 -9.42 -6.58
CA GLN A 341 -13.38 -9.84 -5.31
C GLN A 341 -12.31 -10.32 -4.32
N GLU A 342 -11.39 -11.16 -4.80
CA GLU A 342 -10.27 -11.66 -3.98
C GLU A 342 -9.34 -10.53 -3.55
N ARG A 343 -9.04 -9.59 -4.45
CA ARG A 343 -8.28 -8.37 -4.14
C ARG A 343 -8.96 -7.56 -3.04
N MET A 344 -10.25 -7.28 -3.20
CA MET A 344 -11.03 -6.53 -2.21
C MET A 344 -11.05 -7.22 -0.85
N PHE A 345 -11.28 -8.52 -0.83
CA PHE A 345 -11.24 -9.35 0.37
C PHE A 345 -9.87 -9.26 1.07
N PHE A 346 -8.80 -9.56 0.32
CA PHE A 346 -7.46 -9.59 0.90
C PHE A 346 -7.01 -8.22 1.41
N VAL A 347 -7.19 -7.16 0.60
CA VAL A 347 -6.81 -5.80 0.99
C VAL A 347 -7.59 -5.35 2.23
N THR A 348 -8.87 -5.69 2.33
CA THR A 348 -9.68 -5.36 3.51
C THR A 348 -9.12 -6.02 4.77
N ILE A 349 -8.77 -7.30 4.69
CA ILE A 349 -8.15 -8.02 5.81
C ILE A 349 -6.79 -7.41 6.16
N LEU A 350 -5.93 -7.19 5.18
CA LEU A 350 -4.59 -6.61 5.39
C LEU A 350 -4.68 -5.25 6.10
N LEU A 351 -5.56 -4.35 5.64
CA LEU A 351 -5.75 -3.04 6.27
C LEU A 351 -6.23 -3.16 7.73
N ASN A 352 -7.08 -4.14 8.04
CA ASN A 352 -7.52 -4.38 9.41
C ASN A 352 -6.39 -4.95 10.29
N GLU A 353 -5.56 -5.84 9.77
CA GLU A 353 -4.38 -6.33 10.48
C GLU A 353 -3.38 -5.19 10.74
N VAL A 354 -3.15 -4.31 9.76
CA VAL A 354 -2.32 -3.10 9.93
C VAL A 354 -2.90 -2.19 11.03
N LEU A 355 -4.22 -1.97 11.06
CA LEU A 355 -4.88 -1.19 12.12
C LEU A 355 -4.69 -1.82 13.50
N SER A 356 -4.87 -3.13 13.61
CA SER A 356 -4.71 -3.87 14.86
C SER A 356 -3.27 -3.80 15.36
N TRP A 357 -2.29 -4.04 14.47
CA TRP A 357 -0.87 -3.91 14.78
C TRP A 357 -0.52 -2.48 15.19
N MET A 358 -0.94 -1.47 14.44
CA MET A 358 -0.69 -0.05 14.74
C MET A 358 -1.15 0.32 16.14
N ARG A 359 -2.37 -0.08 16.53
CA ARG A 359 -2.94 0.21 17.85
C ARG A 359 -2.21 -0.50 19.00
N SER A 360 -1.47 -1.56 18.73
CA SER A 360 -0.62 -2.24 19.71
C SER A 360 0.73 -1.53 19.92
N GLN A 361 1.07 -0.55 19.06
CA GLN A 361 2.34 0.16 19.17
C GLN A 361 2.26 1.34 20.14
N THR A 362 3.41 1.71 20.69
CA THR A 362 3.53 2.97 21.44
C THR A 362 3.49 4.16 20.50
N GLY A 363 2.93 5.29 20.94
CA GLY A 363 2.93 6.54 20.19
C GLY A 363 4.35 7.05 19.90
N THR A 364 4.53 7.67 18.73
CA THR A 364 5.81 8.27 18.30
C THR A 364 5.57 9.38 17.28
N SER A 365 6.47 10.36 17.23
CA SER A 365 6.51 11.39 16.19
C SER A 365 7.46 11.04 15.03
N SER A 366 8.23 9.94 15.15
CA SER A 366 9.14 9.47 14.11
C SER A 366 8.45 8.49 13.19
N LEU A 367 8.86 8.40 11.94
CA LEU A 367 8.38 7.42 10.99
C LEU A 367 8.82 6.02 11.40
N ARG A 368 7.85 5.17 11.77
CA ARG A 368 8.07 3.79 12.21
C ARG A 368 8.00 2.79 11.06
N ALA A 369 7.03 2.98 10.18
CA ALA A 369 6.77 2.10 9.05
C ALA A 369 5.97 2.84 7.97
N ILE A 370 5.96 2.31 6.76
CA ILE A 370 5.17 2.82 5.63
C ILE A 370 4.18 1.75 5.19
N LEU A 371 2.92 2.17 4.94
CA LEU A 371 1.95 1.44 4.15
C LEU A 371 1.86 2.12 2.79
N TYR A 372 2.43 1.50 1.77
CA TYR A 372 2.34 1.97 0.40
C TYR A 372 1.27 1.19 -0.36
N MET A 373 0.42 1.88 -1.10
CA MET A 373 -0.55 1.27 -1.99
C MET A 373 -0.41 1.85 -3.39
N ASP A 374 0.05 1.03 -4.32
CA ASP A 374 0.03 1.39 -5.74
C ASP A 374 -1.39 1.21 -6.29
N GLU A 375 -1.87 2.19 -7.02
CA GLU A 375 -3.22 2.24 -7.61
C GLU A 375 -4.34 1.98 -6.59
N VAL A 376 -4.62 2.99 -5.77
CA VAL A 376 -5.69 2.95 -4.76
C VAL A 376 -7.11 3.00 -5.37
N PHE A 377 -7.21 3.13 -6.70
CA PHE A 377 -8.46 3.09 -7.47
C PHE A 377 -9.33 1.88 -7.10
N GLY A 378 -10.61 2.12 -6.86
CA GLY A 378 -11.58 1.09 -6.47
C GLY A 378 -11.62 0.75 -4.98
N TYR A 379 -10.54 1.02 -4.23
CA TYR A 379 -10.47 0.75 -2.79
C TYR A 379 -10.89 1.94 -1.92
N PHE A 380 -10.83 3.14 -2.48
CA PHE A 380 -11.09 4.39 -1.75
C PHE A 380 -11.93 5.38 -2.57
N PRO A 381 -13.10 4.97 -3.13
CA PRO A 381 -13.93 5.81 -3.97
C PRO A 381 -14.69 6.88 -3.18
N PRO A 382 -15.08 8.01 -3.82
CA PRO A 382 -15.76 9.13 -3.14
C PRO A 382 -17.15 8.77 -2.60
N THR A 383 -17.94 7.98 -3.32
CA THR A 383 -19.36 7.72 -3.01
C THR A 383 -19.63 6.28 -2.59
N ALA A 384 -19.07 5.29 -3.28
CA ALA A 384 -19.23 3.90 -2.90
C ALA A 384 -18.51 3.60 -1.58
N ASN A 385 -18.96 2.57 -0.88
CA ASN A 385 -18.40 2.14 0.40
C ASN A 385 -17.91 0.68 0.34
N PRO A 386 -16.84 0.40 -0.44
CA PRO A 386 -16.25 -0.93 -0.42
C PRO A 386 -15.71 -1.27 0.98
N PRO A 387 -15.59 -2.56 1.33
CA PRO A 387 -15.12 -2.99 2.66
C PRO A 387 -13.77 -2.40 3.08
N SER A 388 -12.90 -2.10 2.13
CA SER A 388 -11.58 -1.49 2.35
C SER A 388 -11.62 0.00 2.75
N LYS A 389 -12.72 0.70 2.46
CA LYS A 389 -12.80 2.15 2.64
C LYS A 389 -12.74 2.56 4.11
N LEU A 390 -13.49 1.90 4.99
CA LEU A 390 -13.53 2.23 6.41
C LEU A 390 -12.17 2.04 7.11
N PRO A 391 -11.47 0.89 6.96
CA PRO A 391 -10.15 0.73 7.55
C PRO A 391 -9.13 1.74 6.97
N MET A 392 -9.19 2.08 5.68
CA MET A 392 -8.33 3.10 5.08
C MET A 392 -8.57 4.48 5.69
N LEU A 393 -9.82 4.92 5.80
CA LEU A 393 -10.18 6.17 6.47
C LEU A 393 -9.68 6.23 7.91
N THR A 394 -9.77 5.12 8.63
CA THR A 394 -9.32 5.02 10.02
C THR A 394 -7.80 5.15 10.11
N LEU A 395 -7.06 4.50 9.19
CA LEU A 395 -5.60 4.65 9.09
C LEU A 395 -5.22 6.11 8.85
N LEU A 396 -5.80 6.77 7.84
CA LEU A 396 -5.50 8.17 7.52
C LEU A 396 -5.82 9.15 8.67
N LYS A 397 -6.71 8.79 9.59
CA LYS A 397 -7.06 9.60 10.76
C LYS A 397 -6.18 9.33 11.98
N GLN A 398 -5.73 8.11 12.19
CA GLN A 398 -5.13 7.67 13.45
C GLN A 398 -3.64 7.32 13.36
N ALA A 399 -3.16 6.92 12.18
CA ALA A 399 -1.84 6.29 12.03
C ALA A 399 -0.66 7.24 12.32
N ARG A 400 -0.85 8.55 12.13
CA ARG A 400 0.14 9.58 12.48
C ARG A 400 0.66 9.44 13.91
N ALA A 401 -0.24 9.23 14.88
CA ALA A 401 0.12 9.14 16.30
C ALA A 401 1.04 7.96 16.63
N PHE A 402 1.07 6.95 15.76
CA PHE A 402 1.85 5.73 15.92
C PHE A 402 3.07 5.66 14.97
N GLY A 403 3.31 6.72 14.20
CA GLY A 403 4.42 6.80 13.25
C GLY A 403 4.24 5.95 11.99
N LEU A 404 3.02 5.54 11.65
CA LEU A 404 2.74 4.82 10.41
C LEU A 404 2.37 5.83 9.31
N GLY A 405 3.18 5.91 8.28
CA GLY A 405 2.95 6.72 7.08
C GLY A 405 2.15 5.94 6.04
N CYS A 406 1.04 6.50 5.55
CA CYS A 406 0.32 5.94 4.40
C CYS A 406 0.71 6.71 3.14
N VAL A 407 1.14 6.00 2.10
CA VAL A 407 1.47 6.58 0.79
C VAL A 407 0.55 5.97 -0.25
N LEU A 408 -0.38 6.76 -0.77
CA LEU A 408 -1.41 6.32 -1.70
C LEU A 408 -1.11 6.82 -3.10
N ALA A 409 -0.98 5.92 -4.07
CA ALA A 409 -0.71 6.28 -5.45
C ALA A 409 -1.92 5.98 -6.36
N THR A 410 -2.19 6.85 -7.33
CA THR A 410 -3.23 6.62 -8.34
C THR A 410 -2.96 7.35 -9.63
N GLN A 411 -3.52 6.82 -10.71
CA GLN A 411 -3.58 7.47 -12.02
C GLN A 411 -4.89 8.24 -12.22
N ASN A 412 -5.92 7.93 -11.43
CA ASN A 412 -7.27 8.46 -11.57
C ASN A 412 -7.68 9.32 -10.37
N PRO A 413 -7.32 10.61 -10.34
CA PRO A 413 -7.62 11.46 -9.19
C PRO A 413 -9.14 11.69 -8.98
N VAL A 414 -9.96 11.57 -10.03
CA VAL A 414 -11.41 11.79 -9.93
C VAL A 414 -12.10 10.76 -9.04
N ASP A 415 -11.53 9.56 -8.95
CA ASP A 415 -12.14 8.42 -8.28
C ASP A 415 -11.66 8.24 -6.82
N LEU A 416 -11.13 9.31 -6.20
CA LEU A 416 -10.66 9.31 -4.82
C LEU A 416 -11.63 10.02 -3.87
N ASP A 417 -11.68 9.54 -2.63
CA ASP A 417 -12.37 10.25 -1.54
C ASP A 417 -11.51 11.39 -0.98
N TYR A 418 -11.66 12.57 -1.54
CA TYR A 418 -10.90 13.76 -1.13
C TYR A 418 -11.15 14.19 0.32
N LYS A 419 -12.33 13.88 0.88
CA LYS A 419 -12.59 14.14 2.31
C LYS A 419 -11.69 13.30 3.21
N GLY A 420 -11.42 12.07 2.80
CA GLY A 420 -10.45 11.22 3.50
C GLY A 420 -9.01 11.69 3.27
N LEU A 421 -8.68 12.12 2.05
CA LEU A 421 -7.35 12.59 1.68
C LEU A 421 -6.99 13.96 2.26
N SER A 422 -7.94 14.74 2.80
CA SER A 422 -7.63 15.97 3.53
C SER A 422 -6.73 15.77 4.74
N ASN A 423 -6.59 14.51 5.21
CA ASN A 423 -5.62 14.16 6.25
C ASN A 423 -4.19 13.95 5.74
N CYS A 424 -3.97 13.98 4.40
CA CYS A 424 -2.64 13.81 3.82
C CYS A 424 -1.90 15.13 3.74
N GLY A 425 -0.77 15.22 4.45
CA GLY A 425 0.07 16.42 4.53
C GLY A 425 0.97 16.63 3.32
N THR A 426 1.18 15.61 2.48
CA THR A 426 2.05 15.71 1.30
C THR A 426 1.33 15.26 0.04
N TRP A 427 1.46 16.05 -1.02
CA TRP A 427 0.91 15.73 -2.34
C TRP A 427 1.99 15.78 -3.40
N PHE A 428 2.21 14.64 -4.06
CA PHE A 428 3.09 14.52 -5.21
C PHE A 428 2.24 14.50 -6.48
N LEU A 429 2.32 15.56 -7.27
CA LEU A 429 1.47 15.74 -8.45
C LEU A 429 2.30 15.63 -9.73
N GLY A 430 2.12 14.54 -10.44
CA GLY A 430 2.63 14.36 -11.79
C GLY A 430 1.73 14.96 -12.84
N ARG A 431 2.05 14.73 -14.11
CA ARG A 431 1.22 15.16 -15.24
C ARG A 431 -0.17 14.59 -15.12
N LEU A 432 -1.20 15.45 -15.22
CA LEU A 432 -2.62 15.10 -15.24
C LEU A 432 -3.14 15.10 -16.67
N GLN A 433 -4.11 14.22 -16.97
CA GLN A 433 -4.55 13.99 -18.33
C GLN A 433 -5.62 14.97 -18.80
N THR A 434 -6.57 15.29 -17.93
CA THR A 434 -7.74 16.10 -18.28
C THR A 434 -7.89 17.34 -17.38
N GLU A 435 -8.63 18.35 -17.86
CA GLU A 435 -8.99 19.51 -17.03
C GLU A 435 -9.83 19.10 -15.81
N ARG A 436 -10.68 18.05 -15.96
CA ARG A 436 -11.45 17.50 -14.85
C ARG A 436 -10.55 16.95 -13.75
N ASP A 437 -9.47 16.25 -14.11
CA ASP A 437 -8.49 15.75 -13.14
C ASP A 437 -7.82 16.91 -12.39
N LYS A 438 -7.44 17.97 -13.11
CA LYS A 438 -6.84 19.16 -12.51
C LYS A 438 -7.78 19.87 -11.54
N MET A 439 -9.03 20.10 -11.95
CA MET A 439 -10.04 20.72 -11.10
C MET A 439 -10.28 19.89 -9.82
N ARG A 440 -10.38 18.59 -9.96
CA ARG A 440 -10.62 17.69 -8.83
C ARG A 440 -9.47 17.68 -7.82
N VAL A 441 -8.23 17.70 -8.31
CA VAL A 441 -7.04 17.80 -7.45
C VAL A 441 -7.00 19.15 -6.74
N LEU A 442 -7.34 20.26 -7.43
CA LEU A 442 -7.41 21.59 -6.83
C LEU A 442 -8.45 21.66 -5.70
N GLU A 443 -9.66 21.16 -5.95
CA GLU A 443 -10.71 21.06 -4.89
C GLU A 443 -10.20 20.28 -3.66
N GLY A 444 -9.46 19.19 -3.89
CA GLY A 444 -8.89 18.39 -2.81
C GLY A 444 -7.82 19.13 -2.01
N LEU A 445 -6.98 19.89 -2.68
CA LEU A 445 -5.93 20.70 -2.06
C LEU A 445 -6.50 21.89 -1.28
N GLU A 446 -7.51 22.56 -1.82
CA GLU A 446 -8.21 23.65 -1.11
C GLU A 446 -8.89 23.11 0.17
N GLY A 447 -9.49 21.92 0.10
CA GLY A 447 -10.09 21.28 1.28
C GLY A 447 -9.07 20.80 2.33
N ALA A 448 -7.82 20.54 1.93
CA ALA A 448 -6.74 20.18 2.84
C ALA A 448 -6.04 21.42 3.46
N ALA A 449 -6.14 22.58 2.81
CA ALA A 449 -5.52 23.83 3.27
C ALA A 449 -6.47 24.66 4.18
N ALA A 450 -7.77 24.33 4.24
CA ALA A 450 -8.79 24.97 5.07
C ALA A 450 -8.88 24.33 6.45
#